data_8262b958b11a044f2af330a2070884fc
#
_entry.id   8262b958b11a044f2af330a2070884fc
#
_cell.length_a   1.000
_cell.length_b   1.000
_cell.length_c   1.000
_cell.angle_alpha   90.00
_cell.angle_beta   90.00
_cell.angle_gamma   90.00
#
_symmetry.space_group_name_H-M   'P 1'
#
loop_
_entity.id
_entity.type
_entity.pdbx_description
1 polymer ?
#
loop_
_entity_poly.entity_id
_entity_poly.type
_entity_poly.pdbx_seq_one_letter_code
_entity_poly.pdbx_strand_id
1 'polypeptide(L)'
;MDWTALRVSLWLGAGTIAILLPCGIWFGRLLALRRFPGKLLVEALVTVPLVLPPTVLGFYFLVTFGARSPLGMAIQALVGQSLPFSFAGLLLASGIANIPFVVQPIQRGFEAIPADVRDAAACCGLTPWQRFLRIEIPLAWPGILTAAILAFAHTLGEFGVVLMVGGNLPGETRTLSVAIYDRMQAFDDRSAGQQRPEPPQYLCAMVRQLAIRCDPAQ
;
A
#
# COMPACT_ATOMS: atom_id res chain seq x y z
N MET A 1 22.02 -4.77 5.19
CA MET A 1 20.54 -4.74 5.29
C MET A 1 20.13 -3.45 5.96
N ASP A 2 19.11 -2.79 5.48
CA ASP A 2 18.58 -1.57 6.12
C ASP A 2 17.54 -1.99 7.16
N TRP A 3 18.00 -2.18 8.40
CA TRP A 3 17.16 -2.62 9.52
C TRP A 3 16.06 -1.62 9.84
N THR A 4 16.30 -0.33 9.56
CA THR A 4 15.33 0.74 9.78
C THR A 4 14.17 0.62 8.80
N ALA A 5 14.47 0.40 7.52
CA ALA A 5 13.46 0.19 6.48
C ALA A 5 12.64 -1.08 6.72
N LEU A 6 13.28 -2.18 7.16
CA LEU A 6 12.58 -3.40 7.54
C LEU A 6 11.61 -3.16 8.70
N ARG A 7 12.06 -2.46 9.74
CA ARG A 7 11.23 -2.10 10.89
C ARG A 7 10.02 -1.26 10.49
N VAL A 8 10.22 -0.23 9.65
CA VAL A 8 9.12 0.60 9.13
C VAL A 8 8.10 -0.26 8.37
N SER A 9 8.57 -1.17 7.49
CA SER A 9 7.68 -2.08 6.74
C SER A 9 6.88 -3.00 7.66
N LEU A 10 7.51 -3.59 8.68
CA LEU A 10 6.83 -4.47 9.63
C LEU A 10 5.79 -3.71 10.46
N TRP A 11 6.10 -2.51 10.94
CA TRP A 11 5.16 -1.67 11.66
C TRP A 11 4.01 -1.22 10.77
N LEU A 12 4.28 -0.88 9.51
CA LEU A 12 3.25 -0.53 8.53
C LEU A 12 2.32 -1.71 8.30
N GLY A 13 2.85 -2.91 8.03
CA GLY A 13 2.05 -4.12 7.82
C GLY A 13 1.22 -4.50 9.04
N ALA A 14 1.83 -4.51 10.22
CA ALA A 14 1.14 -4.81 11.47
C ALA A 14 0.04 -3.77 11.78
N GLY A 15 0.32 -2.48 11.61
CA GLY A 15 -0.64 -1.40 11.81
C GLY A 15 -1.80 -1.46 10.82
N THR A 16 -1.52 -1.72 9.54
CA THR A 16 -2.55 -1.91 8.51
C THR A 16 -3.48 -3.06 8.87
N ILE A 17 -2.95 -4.21 9.27
CA ILE A 17 -3.77 -5.37 9.69
C ILE A 17 -4.54 -5.05 10.95
N ALA A 18 -3.91 -4.47 11.97
CA ALA A 18 -4.56 -4.17 13.25
C ALA A 18 -5.80 -3.27 13.09
N ILE A 19 -5.77 -2.34 12.13
CA ILE A 19 -6.89 -1.43 11.85
C ILE A 19 -7.88 -2.10 10.88
N LEU A 20 -7.37 -2.70 9.80
CA LEU A 20 -8.23 -3.12 8.69
C LEU A 20 -8.93 -4.47 8.96
N LEU A 21 -8.31 -5.37 9.73
CA LEU A 21 -8.88 -6.69 9.98
C LEU A 21 -10.19 -6.64 10.79
N PRO A 22 -10.30 -5.91 11.91
CA PRO A 22 -11.55 -5.77 12.64
C PRO A 22 -12.65 -5.13 11.79
N CYS A 23 -12.32 -4.06 11.07
CA CYS A 23 -13.25 -3.39 10.16
C CYS A 23 -13.69 -4.32 9.02
N GLY A 24 -12.75 -5.08 8.45
CA GLY A 24 -12.98 -6.04 7.39
C GLY A 24 -13.84 -7.23 7.83
N ILE A 25 -13.67 -7.72 9.06
CA ILE A 25 -14.53 -8.77 9.63
C ILE A 25 -15.98 -8.29 9.72
N TRP A 26 -16.18 -7.09 10.25
CA TRP A 26 -17.52 -6.52 10.35
C TRP A 26 -18.13 -6.25 8.96
N PHE A 27 -17.38 -5.63 8.08
CA PHE A 27 -17.84 -5.24 6.75
C PHE A 27 -18.00 -6.44 5.80
N GLY A 28 -17.05 -7.37 5.78
CA GLY A 28 -17.14 -8.61 5.01
C GLY A 28 -18.31 -9.49 5.45
N ARG A 29 -18.55 -9.59 6.78
CA ARG A 29 -19.73 -10.24 7.31
C ARG A 29 -21.04 -9.57 6.86
N LEU A 30 -21.08 -8.24 6.88
CA LEU A 30 -22.25 -7.48 6.40
C LEU A 30 -22.54 -7.79 4.94
N LEU A 31 -21.53 -7.76 4.08
CA LEU A 31 -21.65 -8.08 2.67
C LEU A 31 -22.05 -9.53 2.43
N ALA A 32 -21.50 -10.47 3.21
CA ALA A 32 -21.82 -11.89 3.07
C ALA A 32 -23.27 -12.21 3.42
N LEU A 33 -23.79 -11.64 4.51
CA LEU A 33 -25.06 -12.06 5.11
C LEU A 33 -26.26 -11.17 4.74
N ARG A 34 -26.02 -9.92 4.32
CA ARG A 34 -27.10 -8.99 3.98
C ARG A 34 -27.35 -8.92 2.48
N ARG A 35 -28.62 -8.94 2.12
CA ARG A 35 -29.10 -8.63 0.76
C ARG A 35 -29.72 -7.25 0.80
N PHE A 36 -29.15 -6.32 0.06
CA PHE A 36 -29.64 -4.94 -0.05
C PHE A 36 -29.48 -4.44 -1.49
N PRO A 37 -30.30 -3.49 -1.93
CA PRO A 37 -30.12 -2.88 -3.24
C PRO A 37 -28.80 -2.13 -3.28
N GLY A 38 -28.02 -2.30 -4.36
CA GLY A 38 -26.68 -1.68 -4.47
C GLY A 38 -25.51 -2.51 -3.92
N LYS A 39 -25.73 -3.74 -3.40
CA LYS A 39 -24.65 -4.61 -2.94
C LYS A 39 -23.54 -4.77 -3.98
N LEU A 40 -23.90 -5.02 -5.25
CA LEU A 40 -22.93 -5.14 -6.35
C LEU A 40 -22.09 -3.88 -6.54
N LEU A 41 -22.68 -2.70 -6.36
CA LEU A 41 -21.93 -1.44 -6.45
C LEU A 41 -20.92 -1.31 -5.32
N VAL A 42 -21.29 -1.70 -4.10
CA VAL A 42 -20.38 -1.68 -2.96
C VAL A 42 -19.23 -2.68 -3.16
N GLU A 43 -19.52 -3.90 -3.65
CA GLU A 43 -18.49 -4.90 -3.98
C GLU A 43 -17.56 -4.41 -5.09
N ALA A 44 -18.11 -3.75 -6.11
CA ALA A 44 -17.31 -3.12 -7.15
C ALA A 44 -16.40 -2.02 -6.59
N LEU A 45 -16.91 -1.14 -5.72
CA LEU A 45 -16.12 -0.10 -5.08
C LEU A 45 -14.99 -0.65 -4.19
N VAL A 46 -15.26 -1.73 -3.46
CA VAL A 46 -14.24 -2.45 -2.68
C VAL A 46 -13.12 -2.96 -3.58
N THR A 47 -13.42 -3.33 -4.82
CA THR A 47 -12.45 -3.88 -5.78
C THR A 47 -11.64 -2.81 -6.51
N VAL A 48 -12.11 -1.55 -6.54
CA VAL A 48 -11.45 -0.44 -7.25
C VAL A 48 -9.96 -0.30 -6.94
N PRO A 49 -9.50 -0.34 -5.67
CA PRO A 49 -8.08 -0.23 -5.37
C PRO A 49 -7.21 -1.32 -6.01
N LEU A 50 -7.76 -2.50 -6.25
CA LEU A 50 -7.05 -3.61 -6.88
C LEU A 50 -6.83 -3.39 -8.40
N VAL A 51 -7.74 -2.69 -9.06
CA VAL A 51 -7.71 -2.44 -10.50
C VAL A 51 -6.88 -1.21 -10.84
N LEU A 52 -6.85 -0.22 -9.96
CA LEU A 52 -6.08 1.00 -10.15
C LEU A 52 -4.57 0.72 -10.03
N PRO A 53 -3.75 1.26 -10.95
CA PRO A 53 -2.31 1.24 -10.77
C PRO A 53 -1.92 1.89 -9.42
N PRO A 54 -1.01 1.28 -8.65
CA PRO A 54 -0.62 1.77 -7.32
C PRO A 54 -0.17 3.24 -7.29
N THR A 55 0.56 3.68 -8.33
CA THR A 55 0.99 5.07 -8.48
C THR A 55 -0.17 6.04 -8.67
N VAL A 56 -1.21 5.61 -9.40
CA VAL A 56 -2.44 6.41 -9.60
C VAL A 56 -3.20 6.55 -8.29
N LEU A 57 -3.30 5.47 -7.51
CA LEU A 57 -3.92 5.51 -6.18
C LEU A 57 -3.15 6.45 -5.24
N GLY A 58 -1.82 6.38 -5.23
CA GLY A 58 -0.96 7.29 -4.47
C GLY A 58 -1.13 8.75 -4.90
N PHE A 59 -1.24 9.01 -6.20
CA PHE A 59 -1.50 10.35 -6.73
C PHE A 59 -2.85 10.91 -6.25
N TYR A 60 -3.93 10.14 -6.37
CA TYR A 60 -5.24 10.57 -5.88
C TYR A 60 -5.25 10.79 -4.37
N PHE A 61 -4.49 9.98 -3.62
CA PHE A 61 -4.31 10.21 -2.19
C PHE A 61 -3.66 11.58 -1.93
N LEU A 62 -2.60 11.92 -2.65
CA LEU A 62 -1.93 13.22 -2.50
C LEU A 62 -2.83 14.39 -2.88
N VAL A 63 -3.63 14.26 -3.95
CA VAL A 63 -4.58 15.29 -4.36
C VAL A 63 -5.68 15.47 -3.31
N THR A 64 -6.19 14.38 -2.73
CA THR A 64 -7.30 14.41 -1.77
C THR A 64 -6.86 14.87 -0.39
N PHE A 65 -5.71 14.39 0.10
CA PHE A 65 -5.22 14.64 1.47
C PHE A 65 -4.03 15.61 1.53
N GLY A 66 -3.62 16.18 0.40
CA GLY A 66 -2.55 17.16 0.33
C GLY A 66 -2.85 18.44 1.11
N ALA A 67 -1.80 19.16 1.51
CA ALA A 67 -1.91 20.36 2.36
C ALA A 67 -2.74 21.51 1.76
N ARG A 68 -3.01 21.48 0.44
CA ARG A 68 -3.84 22.47 -0.26
C ARG A 68 -5.27 22.02 -0.50
N SER A 69 -5.61 20.76 -0.18
CA SER A 69 -6.97 20.26 -0.34
C SER A 69 -7.83 20.67 0.87
N PRO A 70 -9.14 20.88 0.70
CA PRO A 70 -10.04 21.19 1.83
C PRO A 70 -10.03 20.09 2.90
N LEU A 71 -9.96 18.83 2.48
CA LEU A 71 -9.91 17.68 3.38
C LEU A 71 -8.56 17.59 4.11
N GLY A 72 -7.44 17.82 3.40
CA GLY A 72 -6.11 17.84 3.98
C GLY A 72 -5.96 18.96 5.02
N MET A 73 -6.46 20.15 4.73
CA MET A 73 -6.48 21.28 5.69
C MET A 73 -7.31 20.96 6.92
N ALA A 74 -8.49 20.36 6.76
CA ALA A 74 -9.34 19.98 7.89
C ALA A 74 -8.67 18.94 8.78
N ILE A 75 -8.02 17.92 8.21
CA ILE A 75 -7.29 16.91 8.96
C ILE A 75 -6.07 17.50 9.65
N GLN A 76 -5.31 18.37 8.97
CA GLN A 76 -4.17 19.05 9.54
C GLN A 76 -4.58 19.94 10.73
N ALA A 77 -5.73 20.58 10.67
CA ALA A 77 -6.28 21.36 11.78
C ALA A 77 -6.66 20.48 12.98
N LEU A 78 -7.13 19.24 12.75
CA LEU A 78 -7.52 18.30 13.80
C LEU A 78 -6.35 17.51 14.40
N VAL A 79 -5.42 17.08 13.57
CA VAL A 79 -4.32 16.17 13.95
C VAL A 79 -3.01 16.92 14.20
N GLY A 80 -2.91 18.19 13.74
CA GLY A 80 -1.69 19.00 13.89
C GLY A 80 -0.58 18.66 12.92
N GLN A 81 -0.76 17.67 12.04
CA GLN A 81 0.25 17.20 11.07
C GLN A 81 -0.39 16.98 9.70
N SER A 82 0.40 17.20 8.62
CA SER A 82 -0.03 16.82 7.28
C SER A 82 0.10 15.30 7.11
N LEU A 83 -0.90 14.68 6.44
CA LEU A 83 -0.87 13.24 6.14
C LEU A 83 0.20 12.87 5.11
N PRO A 84 0.36 13.57 3.97
CA PRO A 84 1.45 13.29 3.05
C PRO A 84 2.81 13.34 3.74
N PHE A 85 3.70 12.42 3.35
CA PHE A 85 5.06 12.29 3.86
C PHE A 85 5.17 11.99 5.37
N SER A 86 4.09 11.43 5.96
CA SER A 86 4.07 10.97 7.34
C SER A 86 3.76 9.47 7.43
N PHE A 87 4.14 8.82 8.53
CA PHE A 87 3.79 7.42 8.77
C PHE A 87 2.27 7.21 8.86
N ALA A 88 1.53 8.17 9.42
CA ALA A 88 0.07 8.12 9.50
C ALA A 88 -0.58 8.17 8.11
N GLY A 89 -0.09 9.04 7.23
CA GLY A 89 -0.54 9.09 5.84
C GLY A 89 -0.22 7.80 5.07
N LEU A 90 0.97 7.25 5.31
CA LEU A 90 1.38 5.97 4.72
C LEU A 90 0.49 4.82 5.19
N LEU A 91 0.16 4.78 6.48
CA LEU A 91 -0.75 3.80 7.07
C LEU A 91 -2.16 3.89 6.49
N LEU A 92 -2.68 5.11 6.33
CA LEU A 92 -3.99 5.34 5.73
C LEU A 92 -4.02 4.92 4.25
N ALA A 93 -3.01 5.30 3.48
CA ALA A 93 -2.90 4.96 2.06
C ALA A 93 -2.74 3.45 1.87
N SER A 94 -1.91 2.79 2.68
CA SER A 94 -1.76 1.33 2.71
C SER A 94 -3.08 0.65 3.11
N GLY A 95 -3.80 1.20 4.08
CA GLY A 95 -5.13 0.73 4.45
C GLY A 95 -6.09 0.73 3.26
N ILE A 96 -6.20 1.84 2.53
CA ILE A 96 -7.08 1.96 1.36
C ILE A 96 -6.68 0.94 0.27
N ALA A 97 -5.39 0.80 -0.02
CA ALA A 97 -4.88 -0.15 -1.00
C ALA A 97 -5.18 -1.61 -0.62
N ASN A 98 -5.23 -1.92 0.68
CA ASN A 98 -5.45 -3.26 1.21
C ASN A 98 -6.93 -3.62 1.45
N ILE A 99 -7.89 -2.69 1.26
CA ILE A 99 -9.33 -2.97 1.44
C ILE A 99 -9.76 -4.26 0.72
N PRO A 100 -9.50 -4.44 -0.59
CA PRO A 100 -9.93 -5.65 -1.30
C PRO A 100 -9.29 -6.93 -0.76
N PHE A 101 -8.02 -6.87 -0.37
CA PHE A 101 -7.28 -8.03 0.15
C PHE A 101 -7.77 -8.50 1.52
N VAL A 102 -8.44 -7.62 2.26
CA VAL A 102 -9.04 -7.96 3.55
C VAL A 102 -10.51 -8.32 3.39
N VAL A 103 -11.30 -7.51 2.71
CA VAL A 103 -12.76 -7.66 2.66
C VAL A 103 -13.17 -8.90 1.87
N GLN A 104 -12.56 -9.15 0.70
CA GLN A 104 -12.99 -10.25 -0.17
C GLN A 104 -12.78 -11.64 0.45
N PRO A 105 -11.59 -12.01 0.98
CA PRO A 105 -11.42 -13.33 1.60
C PRO A 105 -12.31 -13.53 2.83
N ILE A 106 -12.49 -12.48 3.63
CA ILE A 106 -13.38 -12.53 4.80
C ILE A 106 -14.83 -12.72 4.37
N GLN A 107 -15.31 -11.98 3.37
CA GLN A 107 -16.65 -12.14 2.81
C GLN A 107 -16.86 -13.57 2.34
N ARG A 108 -15.94 -14.14 1.57
CA ARG A 108 -15.99 -15.53 1.11
C ARG A 108 -16.00 -16.53 2.27
N GLY A 109 -15.23 -16.27 3.32
CA GLY A 109 -15.23 -17.08 4.53
C GLY A 109 -16.61 -17.14 5.20
N PHE A 110 -17.30 -15.99 5.30
CA PHE A 110 -18.66 -15.95 5.85
C PHE A 110 -19.72 -16.52 4.90
N GLU A 111 -19.57 -16.33 3.59
CA GLU A 111 -20.47 -16.90 2.57
C GLU A 111 -20.42 -18.44 2.53
N ALA A 112 -19.27 -19.02 2.85
CA ALA A 112 -19.06 -20.47 2.91
C ALA A 112 -19.81 -21.16 4.08
N ILE A 113 -20.29 -20.40 5.07
CA ILE A 113 -21.02 -20.96 6.21
C ILE A 113 -22.45 -21.31 5.75
N PRO A 114 -22.88 -22.60 5.82
CA PRO A 114 -24.24 -23.00 5.44
C PRO A 114 -25.32 -22.27 6.27
N ALA A 115 -26.44 -21.94 5.63
CA ALA A 115 -27.56 -21.28 6.32
C ALA A 115 -28.09 -22.14 7.47
N ASP A 116 -28.18 -23.45 7.25
CA ASP A 116 -28.67 -24.42 8.26
C ASP A 116 -27.89 -24.37 9.57
N VAL A 117 -26.58 -24.15 9.51
CA VAL A 117 -25.74 -24.02 10.73
C VAL A 117 -26.12 -22.77 11.51
N ARG A 118 -26.42 -21.67 10.84
CA ARG A 118 -26.85 -20.43 11.49
C ARG A 118 -28.27 -20.54 12.05
N ASP A 119 -29.14 -21.24 11.36
CA ASP A 119 -30.52 -21.47 11.78
C ASP A 119 -30.59 -22.44 12.95
N ALA A 120 -29.82 -23.53 12.93
CA ALA A 120 -29.67 -24.43 14.06
C ALA A 120 -29.15 -23.71 15.30
N ALA A 121 -28.14 -22.85 15.17
CA ALA A 121 -27.64 -22.04 16.28
C ALA A 121 -28.72 -21.09 16.85
N ALA A 122 -29.57 -20.54 16.01
CA ALA A 122 -30.71 -19.73 16.44
C ALA A 122 -31.76 -20.55 17.18
N CYS A 123 -32.07 -21.76 16.70
CA CYS A 123 -32.98 -22.70 17.38
C CYS A 123 -32.46 -23.14 18.77
N CYS A 124 -31.13 -23.20 18.95
CA CYS A 124 -30.50 -23.45 20.23
C CYS A 124 -30.53 -22.24 21.20
N GLY A 125 -31.21 -21.15 20.85
CA GLY A 125 -31.38 -19.97 21.69
C GLY A 125 -30.13 -19.05 21.74
N LEU A 126 -29.14 -19.23 20.87
CA LEU A 126 -27.97 -18.35 20.82
C LEU A 126 -28.37 -16.95 20.34
N THR A 127 -27.95 -15.94 21.11
CA THR A 127 -28.09 -14.53 20.70
C THR A 127 -27.26 -14.25 19.45
N PRO A 128 -27.60 -13.22 18.66
CA PRO A 128 -26.83 -12.85 17.45
C PRO A 128 -25.34 -12.65 17.70
N TRP A 129 -24.98 -12.10 18.88
CA TRP A 129 -23.59 -11.89 19.29
C TRP A 129 -22.88 -13.19 19.67
N GLN A 130 -23.56 -14.09 20.39
CA GLN A 130 -23.03 -15.43 20.69
C GLN A 130 -22.81 -16.26 19.44
N ARG A 131 -23.77 -16.21 18.49
CA ARG A 131 -23.67 -16.87 17.19
C ARG A 131 -22.46 -16.33 16.41
N PHE A 132 -22.28 -15.01 16.38
CA PHE A 132 -21.14 -14.39 15.71
C PHE A 132 -19.81 -14.89 16.29
N LEU A 133 -19.62 -14.82 17.61
CA LEU A 133 -18.36 -15.16 18.27
C LEU A 133 -18.08 -16.67 18.31
N ARG A 134 -19.10 -17.51 18.54
CA ARG A 134 -18.92 -18.93 18.81
C ARG A 134 -19.08 -19.82 17.59
N ILE A 135 -19.75 -19.34 16.54
CA ILE A 135 -20.05 -20.12 15.34
C ILE A 135 -19.43 -19.46 14.10
N GLU A 136 -19.81 -18.21 13.81
CA GLU A 136 -19.45 -17.59 12.53
C GLU A 136 -17.96 -17.28 12.43
N ILE A 137 -17.33 -16.69 13.48
CA ILE A 137 -15.88 -16.39 13.47
C ILE A 137 -15.03 -17.66 13.37
N PRO A 138 -15.25 -18.72 14.19
CA PRO A 138 -14.48 -19.95 14.06
C PRO A 138 -14.60 -20.62 12.69
N LEU A 139 -15.79 -20.61 12.10
CA LEU A 139 -16.01 -21.19 10.77
C LEU A 139 -15.42 -20.32 9.64
N ALA A 140 -15.45 -18.97 9.78
CA ALA A 140 -14.86 -18.05 8.83
C ALA A 140 -13.35 -17.88 9.04
N TRP A 141 -12.75 -18.50 10.06
CA TRP A 141 -11.33 -18.32 10.42
C TRP A 141 -10.36 -18.51 9.25
N PRO A 142 -10.51 -19.51 8.36
CA PRO A 142 -9.62 -19.65 7.21
C PRO A 142 -9.63 -18.41 6.30
N GLY A 143 -10.81 -17.81 6.06
CA GLY A 143 -10.94 -16.57 5.30
C GLY A 143 -10.30 -15.36 6.00
N ILE A 144 -10.45 -15.27 7.32
CA ILE A 144 -9.85 -14.21 8.15
C ILE A 144 -8.31 -14.32 8.12
N LEU A 145 -7.78 -15.53 8.28
CA LEU A 145 -6.34 -15.78 8.24
C LEU A 145 -5.76 -15.46 6.84
N THR A 146 -6.46 -15.89 5.79
CA THR A 146 -6.08 -15.58 4.40
C THR A 146 -6.03 -14.06 4.18
N ALA A 147 -7.03 -13.33 4.66
CA ALA A 147 -7.06 -11.87 4.57
C ALA A 147 -5.87 -11.21 5.28
N ALA A 148 -5.54 -11.67 6.50
CA ALA A 148 -4.40 -11.15 7.25
C ALA A 148 -3.07 -11.40 6.53
N ILE A 149 -2.86 -12.61 6.02
CA ILE A 149 -1.64 -12.97 5.30
C ILE A 149 -1.52 -12.18 3.99
N LEU A 150 -2.58 -12.09 3.20
CA LEU A 150 -2.58 -11.37 1.93
C LEU A 150 -2.32 -9.87 2.13
N ALA A 151 -3.02 -9.24 3.09
CA ALA A 151 -2.82 -7.82 3.38
C ALA A 151 -1.41 -7.53 3.89
N PHE A 152 -0.85 -8.41 4.74
CA PHE A 152 0.53 -8.27 5.21
C PHE A 152 1.54 -8.39 4.09
N ALA A 153 1.44 -9.44 3.28
CA ALA A 153 2.34 -9.68 2.16
C ALA A 153 2.25 -8.54 1.12
N HIS A 154 1.04 -8.09 0.80
CA HIS A 154 0.83 -6.96 -0.10
C HIS A 154 1.46 -5.68 0.45
N THR A 155 1.24 -5.35 1.73
CA THR A 155 1.85 -4.17 2.36
C THR A 155 3.38 -4.20 2.34
N LEU A 156 4.00 -5.36 2.55
CA LEU A 156 5.46 -5.49 2.48
C LEU A 156 6.00 -5.31 1.07
N GLY A 157 5.26 -5.78 0.06
CA GLY A 157 5.62 -5.66 -1.36
C GLY A 157 5.19 -4.35 -2.01
N GLU A 158 4.36 -3.55 -1.34
CA GLU A 158 3.83 -2.31 -1.89
C GLU A 158 4.93 -1.27 -2.09
N PHE A 159 5.04 -0.79 -3.32
CA PHE A 159 6.05 0.18 -3.71
C PHE A 159 5.43 1.49 -4.20
N GLY A 160 4.45 1.40 -5.12
CA GLY A 160 3.95 2.55 -5.85
C GLY A 160 3.24 3.58 -4.97
N VAL A 161 2.29 3.14 -4.13
CA VAL A 161 1.59 4.00 -3.18
C VAL A 161 2.56 4.53 -2.13
N VAL A 162 3.43 3.66 -1.61
CA VAL A 162 4.40 4.00 -0.56
C VAL A 162 5.37 5.08 -1.03
N LEU A 163 5.91 4.95 -2.25
CA LEU A 163 6.82 5.94 -2.81
C LEU A 163 6.14 7.30 -3.00
N MET A 164 4.91 7.31 -3.55
CA MET A 164 4.17 8.53 -3.80
C MET A 164 3.76 9.25 -2.52
N VAL A 165 3.23 8.52 -1.55
CA VAL A 165 2.69 9.09 -0.30
C VAL A 165 3.77 9.29 0.76
N GLY A 166 4.73 8.38 0.83
CA GLY A 166 5.78 8.38 1.85
C GLY A 166 6.99 9.27 1.54
N GLY A 167 7.33 9.47 0.25
CA GLY A 167 8.44 10.35 -0.17
C GLY A 167 9.83 9.85 0.24
N ASN A 168 10.01 8.58 0.61
CA ASN A 168 11.31 7.96 0.90
C ASN A 168 12.11 8.61 2.05
N LEU A 169 11.44 9.03 3.13
CA LEU A 169 12.11 9.64 4.30
C LEU A 169 12.76 8.56 5.18
N PRO A 170 14.09 8.59 5.37
CA PRO A 170 14.80 7.59 6.19
C PRO A 170 14.29 7.60 7.64
N GLY A 171 13.93 6.41 8.14
CA GLY A 171 13.46 6.24 9.52
C GLY A 171 11.97 6.49 9.75
N GLU A 172 11.26 7.15 8.85
CA GLU A 172 9.84 7.48 8.98
C GLU A 172 8.95 6.75 7.98
N THR A 173 9.23 6.90 6.68
CA THR A 173 8.37 6.37 5.61
C THR A 173 9.10 5.48 4.61
N ARG A 174 10.42 5.36 4.74
CA ARG A 174 11.23 4.50 3.87
C ARG A 174 10.98 3.03 4.19
N THR A 175 10.24 2.36 3.33
CA THR A 175 9.99 0.92 3.44
C THR A 175 11.08 0.08 2.80
N LEU A 176 11.04 -1.24 3.05
CA LEU A 176 12.01 -2.18 2.49
C LEU A 176 11.95 -2.21 0.94
N SER A 177 10.76 -2.16 0.35
CA SER A 177 10.55 -2.13 -1.10
C SER A 177 11.21 -0.90 -1.74
N VAL A 178 11.06 0.28 -1.13
CA VAL A 178 11.71 1.52 -1.57
C VAL A 178 13.22 1.45 -1.38
N ALA A 179 13.71 0.92 -0.26
CA ALA A 179 15.14 0.78 -0.01
C ALA A 179 15.83 -0.20 -0.99
N ILE A 180 15.14 -1.25 -1.42
CA ILE A 180 15.63 -2.17 -2.46
C ILE A 180 15.70 -1.45 -3.81
N TYR A 181 14.65 -0.72 -4.17
CA TYR A 181 14.61 0.04 -5.41
C TYR A 181 15.75 1.07 -5.51
N ASP A 182 15.98 1.88 -4.47
CA ASP A 182 17.08 2.84 -4.43
C ASP A 182 18.45 2.19 -4.65
N ARG A 183 18.65 1.00 -4.06
CA ARG A 183 19.91 0.27 -4.26
C ARG A 183 20.07 -0.23 -5.69
N MET A 184 19.00 -0.71 -6.30
CA MET A 184 19.02 -1.13 -7.71
C MET A 184 19.39 0.03 -8.62
N GLN A 185 18.79 1.20 -8.43
CA GLN A 185 19.15 2.40 -9.21
C GLN A 185 20.62 2.83 -8.98
N ALA A 186 21.11 2.77 -7.76
CA ALA A 186 22.50 3.12 -7.46
C ALA A 186 23.52 2.16 -8.12
N PHE A 187 23.15 0.91 -8.40
CA PHE A 187 23.99 -0.01 -9.17
C PHE A 187 23.96 0.32 -10.66
N ASP A 188 22.82 0.67 -11.23
CA ASP A 188 22.69 1.09 -12.63
C ASP A 188 23.50 2.35 -12.90
N ASP A 189 23.45 3.34 -12.00
CA ASP A 189 24.25 4.58 -12.13
C ASP A 189 25.75 4.32 -12.10
N ARG A 190 26.23 3.37 -11.30
CA ARG A 190 27.63 2.98 -11.28
C ARG A 190 28.04 2.26 -12.56
N SER A 191 27.21 1.37 -13.07
CA SER A 191 27.43 0.69 -14.35
C SER A 191 27.36 1.64 -15.54
N ALA A 192 26.44 2.60 -15.53
CA ALA A 192 26.34 3.65 -16.55
C ALA A 192 27.52 4.62 -16.49
N GLY A 193 28.03 4.94 -15.27
CA GLY A 193 29.23 5.76 -15.09
C GLY A 193 30.52 5.07 -15.56
N GLN A 194 30.60 3.74 -15.45
CA GLN A 194 31.72 2.95 -16.00
C GLN A 194 31.63 2.76 -17.53
N GLN A 195 30.45 2.90 -18.11
CA GLN A 195 30.21 2.82 -19.56
C GLN A 195 30.25 4.21 -20.25
N ARG A 196 30.65 5.30 -19.56
CA ARG A 196 30.97 6.51 -20.30
C ARG A 196 32.13 6.18 -21.23
N PRO A 197 31.90 6.10 -22.56
CA PRO A 197 33.01 5.95 -23.49
C PRO A 197 33.96 7.12 -23.22
N GLU A 198 35.22 6.82 -22.94
CA GLU A 198 36.26 7.87 -22.98
C GLU A 198 36.10 8.59 -24.31
N PRO A 199 36.12 9.94 -24.33
CA PRO A 199 36.01 10.66 -25.59
C PRO A 199 37.09 10.09 -26.49
N PRO A 200 36.72 9.65 -27.70
CA PRO A 200 37.66 8.93 -28.56
C PRO A 200 38.91 9.79 -28.72
N GLN A 201 40.06 9.18 -28.49
CA GLN A 201 41.37 9.85 -28.44
C GLN A 201 41.61 10.79 -29.64
N TYR A 202 40.98 10.46 -30.79
CA TYR A 202 41.02 11.32 -31.99
C TYR A 202 40.28 12.66 -31.80
N LEU A 203 39.22 12.73 -30.98
CA LEU A 203 38.52 13.98 -30.63
C LEU A 203 39.39 14.88 -29.75
N CYS A 204 40.08 14.31 -28.77
CA CYS A 204 41.04 15.04 -27.96
C CYS A 204 42.24 15.53 -28.79
N ALA A 205 42.72 14.72 -29.76
CA ALA A 205 43.78 15.10 -30.67
C ALA A 205 43.31 16.22 -31.63
N MET A 206 42.08 16.13 -32.15
CA MET A 206 41.50 17.14 -33.05
C MET A 206 41.26 18.47 -32.35
N VAL A 207 40.77 18.47 -31.11
CA VAL A 207 40.58 19.68 -30.28
C VAL A 207 41.94 20.31 -29.97
N ARG A 208 42.95 19.51 -29.71
CA ARG A 208 44.33 19.97 -29.43
C ARG A 208 44.96 20.61 -30.69
N GLN A 209 44.74 20.04 -31.89
CA GLN A 209 45.18 20.61 -33.14
C GLN A 209 44.47 21.94 -33.49
N LEU A 210 43.17 22.01 -33.22
CA LEU A 210 42.39 23.25 -33.40
C LEU A 210 42.82 24.34 -32.41
N ALA A 211 43.09 24.00 -31.16
CA ALA A 211 43.58 24.96 -30.17
C ALA A 211 44.95 25.55 -30.51
N ILE A 212 45.87 24.76 -31.11
CA ILE A 212 47.17 25.20 -31.56
C ILE A 212 47.04 26.16 -32.78
N ARG A 213 46.00 26.02 -33.60
CA ARG A 213 45.75 26.92 -34.73
C ARG A 213 45.07 28.24 -34.41
N CYS A 214 44.54 28.35 -33.18
CA CYS A 214 43.85 29.57 -32.70
C CYS A 214 44.73 30.42 -31.77
N ASP A 215 46.03 30.15 -31.69
CA ASP A 215 46.94 31.00 -30.90
C ASP A 215 47.39 32.18 -31.80
N PRO A 216 46.89 33.41 -31.51
CA PRO A 216 47.17 34.59 -32.38
C PRO A 216 48.54 35.22 -32.13
N ALA A 217 49.49 34.51 -31.48
CA ALA A 217 50.82 35.03 -31.08
C ALA A 217 51.97 34.48 -31.94
N GLN A 218 51.75 34.12 -33.24
CA GLN A 218 52.82 33.96 -34.24
C GLN A 218 52.59 34.84 -35.45
#